data_bc0f919af6160d8c3b684f190a95a334
#
_entry.id   bc0f919af6160d8c3b684f190a95a334
#
_cell.length_a   1.000
_cell.length_b   1.000
_cell.length_c   1.000
_cell.angle_alpha   90.00
_cell.angle_beta   90.00
_cell.angle_gamma   90.00
#
_symmetry.space_group_name_H-M   'P 1'
#
loop_
_entity.id
_entity.type
_entity.pdbx_description
1 polymer ?
#
loop_
_entity_poly.entity_id
_entity_poly.type
_entity_poly.pdbx_seq_one_letter_code
_entity_poly.pdbx_strand_id
1 'polypeptide(L)'
;VAAPTSAPTAGRNPDGSPATTRLTLTPAGWQLLKTWEGCGLSAYPDPASGGDPWTIGYGHTGPEVSPGLTISQAQADAWLEADVAKAAAAVNRLLSLVALSPTQRDALVSFCFNVGAAALESSTLRRRLLAGEPVQTVIASELPRWCRGPNGPLEGLKRRRAAEVQHAGTGSPTPEPSPAKAHAAPGLIELAVPYFAQNDSTTSQGPRMCFSSTCAMAAVFLRPGCMGSGGGQLDDRYLQRVNRHGDSTEAAAQVAALADLQIKARLRTDGTIEQLVAQLQQGRPVPVGWLHKGPVTAPRGGGHWSLVIGWDPSSRQLLMHDPNGEADLVGGGYARTTIGSGKAQRYSERNWGPRWMVEGPGSGWWLELGAQS
;
A
#
# COMPACT_ATOMS: atom_id res chain seq x y z
N VAL A 1 59.92 4.05 -13.86
CA VAL A 1 59.29 5.27 -13.34
C VAL A 1 57.81 5.14 -13.62
N ALA A 2 57.04 4.80 -12.61
CA ALA A 2 55.58 4.67 -12.70
C ALA A 2 54.92 6.03 -12.41
N ALA A 3 53.97 6.43 -13.26
CA ALA A 3 53.17 7.63 -13.09
C ALA A 3 52.08 7.42 -12.02
N PRO A 4 51.67 8.44 -11.28
CA PRO A 4 50.66 8.29 -10.23
C PRO A 4 49.25 8.22 -10.82
N THR A 5 48.44 7.27 -10.31
CA THR A 5 47.01 7.15 -10.58
C THR A 5 46.23 8.35 -10.01
N SER A 6 45.54 9.06 -10.87
CA SER A 6 44.65 10.17 -10.51
C SER A 6 43.42 9.68 -9.77
N ALA A 7 43.12 10.34 -8.64
CA ALA A 7 41.88 10.19 -7.89
C ALA A 7 40.64 10.66 -8.71
N PRO A 8 39.41 10.11 -8.46
CA PRO A 8 38.23 10.52 -9.19
C PRO A 8 37.84 11.95 -8.79
N THR A 9 37.71 12.84 -9.78
CA THR A 9 37.25 14.21 -9.63
C THR A 9 35.79 14.24 -9.26
N ALA A 10 35.48 14.92 -8.16
CA ALA A 10 34.11 15.26 -7.77
C ALA A 10 33.42 16.08 -8.88
N GLY A 11 32.21 15.67 -9.28
CA GLY A 11 31.42 16.34 -10.31
C GLY A 11 31.09 17.78 -9.94
N ARG A 12 31.16 18.68 -10.92
CA ARG A 12 30.69 20.07 -10.84
C ARG A 12 29.48 20.24 -11.75
N ASN A 13 28.55 21.12 -11.34
CA ASN A 13 27.42 21.55 -12.19
C ASN A 13 27.92 22.28 -13.45
N PRO A 14 27.09 22.42 -14.52
CA PRO A 14 27.47 23.14 -15.73
C PRO A 14 27.85 24.62 -15.52
N ASP A 15 27.44 25.22 -14.39
CA ASP A 15 27.73 26.60 -13.97
C ASP A 15 29.02 26.73 -13.13
N GLY A 16 29.78 25.63 -12.93
CA GLY A 16 31.01 25.62 -12.18
C GLY A 16 30.88 25.55 -10.67
N SER A 17 29.65 25.57 -10.13
CA SER A 17 29.40 25.42 -8.70
C SER A 17 29.65 23.97 -8.26
N PRO A 18 30.12 23.71 -7.00
CA PRO A 18 30.24 22.36 -6.50
C PRO A 18 28.85 21.68 -6.55
N ALA A 19 28.79 20.47 -7.14
CA ALA A 19 27.58 19.67 -7.10
C ALA A 19 27.25 19.42 -5.63
N THR A 20 26.32 20.21 -5.10
CA THR A 20 25.72 19.92 -3.80
C THR A 20 25.00 18.60 -3.99
N THR A 21 25.54 17.53 -3.41
CA THR A 21 24.85 16.24 -3.38
C THR A 21 23.49 16.52 -2.72
N ARG A 22 22.43 16.67 -3.52
CA ARG A 22 21.07 16.72 -3.01
C ARG A 22 20.89 15.43 -2.23
N LEU A 23 20.90 15.51 -0.92
CA LEU A 23 20.58 14.41 -0.03
C LEU A 23 19.07 14.15 -0.18
N THR A 24 18.72 13.51 -1.28
CA THR A 24 17.35 13.04 -1.55
C THR A 24 17.10 11.76 -0.79
N LEU A 25 15.84 11.55 -0.40
CA LEU A 25 15.42 10.25 0.13
C LEU A 25 15.75 9.14 -0.86
N THR A 26 15.94 7.92 -0.35
CA THR A 26 15.98 6.74 -1.22
C THR A 26 14.61 6.56 -1.92
N PRO A 27 14.54 5.80 -3.02
CA PRO A 27 13.23 5.47 -3.62
C PRO A 27 12.24 4.87 -2.62
N ALA A 28 12.72 4.02 -1.70
CA ALA A 28 11.91 3.43 -0.63
C ALA A 28 11.48 4.49 0.42
N GLY A 29 12.35 5.46 0.72
CA GLY A 29 12.03 6.58 1.60
C GLY A 29 10.95 7.50 1.00
N TRP A 30 11.01 7.79 -0.30
CA TRP A 30 9.94 8.50 -1.00
C TRP A 30 8.62 7.75 -0.94
N GLN A 31 8.64 6.43 -1.13
CA GLN A 31 7.45 5.60 -1.03
C GLN A 31 6.88 5.60 0.39
N LEU A 32 7.73 5.44 1.40
CA LEU A 32 7.33 5.53 2.81
C LEU A 32 6.59 6.84 3.09
N LEU A 33 7.14 7.98 2.68
CA LEU A 33 6.57 9.29 2.94
C LEU A 33 5.24 9.48 2.20
N LYS A 34 5.19 9.22 0.89
CA LYS A 34 3.97 9.34 0.07
C LYS A 34 2.83 8.43 0.56
N THR A 35 3.16 7.28 1.14
CA THR A 35 2.18 6.35 1.71
C THR A 35 1.39 6.97 2.86
N TRP A 36 2.04 7.81 3.68
CA TRP A 36 1.42 8.36 4.88
C TRP A 36 0.75 9.72 4.68
N GLU A 37 1.14 10.49 3.67
CA GLU A 37 0.60 11.85 3.49
C GLU A 37 -0.70 11.87 2.69
N GLY A 38 -0.94 10.89 1.81
CA GLY A 38 -2.03 10.98 0.84
C GLY A 38 -1.82 12.14 -0.14
N CYS A 39 -2.74 12.35 -1.08
CA CYS A 39 -2.64 13.48 -2.02
C CYS A 39 -4.03 14.01 -2.38
N GLY A 40 -4.33 15.25 -1.97
CA GLY A 40 -5.54 15.98 -2.37
C GLY A 40 -5.23 17.02 -3.45
N LEU A 41 -5.76 16.88 -4.66
CA LEU A 41 -5.51 17.83 -5.76
C LEU A 41 -6.41 19.08 -5.72
N SER A 42 -7.38 19.13 -4.81
CA SER A 42 -8.19 20.32 -4.51
C SER A 42 -7.92 20.77 -3.09
N ALA A 43 -7.82 22.08 -2.88
CA ALA A 43 -7.59 22.63 -1.57
C ALA A 43 -8.75 22.31 -0.61
N TYR A 44 -8.40 21.97 0.62
CA TYR A 44 -9.35 21.69 1.69
C TYR A 44 -8.96 22.47 2.96
N PRO A 45 -9.94 22.85 3.80
CA PRO A 45 -9.65 23.53 5.05
C PRO A 45 -8.96 22.61 6.05
N ASP A 46 -8.17 23.17 6.96
CA ASP A 46 -7.62 22.38 8.07
C ASP A 46 -8.76 21.73 8.88
N PRO A 47 -8.73 20.39 9.04
CA PRO A 47 -9.78 19.67 9.78
C PRO A 47 -9.97 20.12 11.23
N ALA A 48 -8.94 20.72 11.85
CA ALA A 48 -9.00 21.16 13.24
C ALA A 48 -9.65 22.54 13.39
N SER A 49 -9.38 23.45 12.43
CA SER A 49 -9.91 24.84 12.47
C SER A 49 -11.18 25.01 11.61
N GLY A 50 -11.39 24.13 10.63
CA GLY A 50 -12.44 24.28 9.61
C GLY A 50 -12.20 25.43 8.61
N GLY A 51 -10.98 26.02 8.63
CA GLY A 51 -10.58 27.14 7.80
C GLY A 51 -9.09 27.16 7.51
N ASP A 52 -8.44 28.29 7.74
CA ASP A 52 -6.99 28.42 7.57
C ASP A 52 -6.19 27.58 8.59
N PRO A 53 -5.01 27.06 8.20
CA PRO A 53 -4.44 27.13 6.86
C PRO A 53 -5.11 26.15 5.87
N TRP A 54 -5.36 26.60 4.66
CA TRP A 54 -5.81 25.72 3.57
C TRP A 54 -4.67 24.78 3.17
N THR A 55 -5.02 23.55 2.89
CA THR A 55 -4.07 22.45 2.63
C THR A 55 -4.35 21.84 1.25
N ILE A 56 -3.31 21.44 0.51
CA ILE A 56 -3.43 20.81 -0.81
C ILE A 56 -2.27 19.83 -1.05
N GLY A 57 -2.39 18.97 -2.04
CA GLY A 57 -1.34 18.01 -2.41
C GLY A 57 -1.10 16.99 -1.31
N TYR A 58 0.12 16.88 -0.87
CA TYR A 58 0.58 15.97 0.20
C TYR A 58 0.69 16.70 1.56
N GLY A 59 -0.30 17.52 1.89
CA GLY A 59 -0.27 18.30 3.13
C GLY A 59 0.43 19.65 2.99
N HIS A 60 0.64 20.14 1.77
CA HIS A 60 1.25 21.45 1.52
C HIS A 60 0.34 22.57 1.99
N THR A 61 0.91 23.51 2.73
CA THR A 61 0.26 24.74 3.19
C THR A 61 1.16 25.92 2.87
N GLY A 62 0.58 27.02 2.41
CA GLY A 62 1.34 28.23 2.06
C GLY A 62 0.41 29.36 1.64
N PRO A 63 0.93 30.57 1.47
CA PRO A 63 0.14 31.72 1.03
C PRO A 63 -0.47 31.54 -0.37
N GLU A 64 0.09 30.63 -1.17
CA GLU A 64 -0.41 30.23 -2.49
C GLU A 64 -1.61 29.29 -2.43
N VAL A 65 -1.92 28.69 -1.26
CA VAL A 65 -3.04 27.75 -1.10
C VAL A 65 -4.26 28.52 -0.62
N SER A 66 -5.30 28.55 -1.44
CA SER A 66 -6.55 29.26 -1.15
C SER A 66 -7.77 28.39 -1.43
N PRO A 67 -8.95 28.74 -0.88
CA PRO A 67 -10.20 28.04 -1.17
C PRO A 67 -10.44 27.91 -2.68
N GLY A 68 -10.79 26.69 -3.12
CA GLY A 68 -11.10 26.40 -4.52
C GLY A 68 -9.87 26.19 -5.43
N LEU A 69 -8.64 26.32 -4.92
CA LEU A 69 -7.45 26.01 -5.70
C LEU A 69 -7.43 24.52 -6.07
N THR A 70 -7.14 24.24 -7.34
CA THR A 70 -6.87 22.88 -7.84
C THR A 70 -5.50 22.84 -8.50
N ILE A 71 -4.78 21.74 -8.33
CA ILE A 71 -3.44 21.55 -8.88
C ILE A 71 -3.33 20.23 -9.64
N SER A 72 -2.34 20.15 -10.52
CA SER A 72 -1.96 18.88 -11.16
C SER A 72 -1.18 17.98 -10.22
N GLN A 73 -1.13 16.67 -10.52
CA GLN A 73 -0.29 15.73 -9.78
C GLN A 73 1.19 16.14 -9.83
N ALA A 74 1.66 16.64 -10.97
CA ALA A 74 3.04 17.12 -11.11
C ALA A 74 3.33 18.31 -10.19
N GLN A 75 2.37 19.22 -10.01
CA GLN A 75 2.50 20.32 -9.06
C GLN A 75 2.51 19.85 -7.61
N ALA A 76 1.65 18.88 -7.27
CA ALA A 76 1.65 18.27 -5.93
C ALA A 76 2.99 17.58 -5.64
N ASP A 77 3.54 16.84 -6.60
CA ASP A 77 4.84 16.17 -6.46
C ASP A 77 5.98 17.20 -6.30
N ALA A 78 5.96 18.30 -7.06
CA ALA A 78 6.97 19.36 -6.95
C ALA A 78 6.92 20.06 -5.58
N TRP A 79 5.74 20.33 -5.06
CA TRP A 79 5.59 20.91 -3.71
C TRP A 79 6.01 19.94 -2.61
N LEU A 80 5.67 18.65 -2.75
CA LEU A 80 6.16 17.61 -1.84
C LEU A 80 7.70 17.58 -1.81
N GLU A 81 8.36 17.61 -2.97
CA GLU A 81 9.82 17.64 -3.04
C GLU A 81 10.41 18.85 -2.30
N ALA A 82 9.81 20.03 -2.45
CA ALA A 82 10.24 21.23 -1.77
C ALA A 82 10.06 21.15 -0.24
N ASP A 83 8.94 20.61 0.22
CA ASP A 83 8.66 20.47 1.65
C ASP A 83 9.51 19.37 2.29
N VAL A 84 9.72 18.25 1.62
CA VAL A 84 10.65 17.20 2.05
C VAL A 84 12.08 17.71 2.12
N ALA A 85 12.50 18.57 1.18
CA ALA A 85 13.83 19.18 1.22
C ALA A 85 14.05 20.02 2.49
N LYS A 86 13.01 20.72 2.98
CA LYS A 86 13.05 21.46 4.26
C LYS A 86 13.25 20.50 5.45
N ALA A 87 12.49 19.40 5.49
CA ALA A 87 12.62 18.38 6.54
C ALA A 87 14.00 17.69 6.48
N ALA A 88 14.49 17.35 5.31
CA ALA A 88 15.81 16.76 5.12
C ALA A 88 16.94 17.70 5.54
N ALA A 89 16.84 18.99 5.23
CA ALA A 89 17.79 20.01 5.68
C ALA A 89 17.78 20.14 7.21
N ALA A 90 16.61 20.08 7.85
CA ALA A 90 16.50 20.10 9.30
C ALA A 90 17.15 18.87 9.95
N VAL A 91 16.89 17.66 9.43
CA VAL A 91 17.53 16.41 9.91
C VAL A 91 19.05 16.51 9.78
N ASN A 92 19.54 16.92 8.60
CA ASN A 92 20.98 17.06 8.36
C ASN A 92 21.63 18.09 9.31
N ARG A 93 21.00 19.22 9.56
CA ARG A 93 21.48 20.24 10.48
C ARG A 93 21.47 19.75 11.94
N LEU A 94 20.35 19.16 12.38
CA LEU A 94 20.14 18.77 13.76
C LEU A 94 20.88 17.51 14.18
N LEU A 95 21.23 16.65 13.22
CA LEU A 95 21.92 15.36 13.42
C LEU A 95 23.23 15.27 12.62
N SER A 96 23.88 16.41 12.33
CA SER A 96 25.10 16.48 11.51
C SER A 96 26.27 15.63 12.05
N LEU A 97 26.29 15.37 13.34
CA LEU A 97 27.33 14.57 14.04
C LEU A 97 26.93 13.08 14.16
N VAL A 98 25.77 12.69 13.68
CA VAL A 98 25.27 11.31 13.78
C VAL A 98 25.44 10.61 12.45
N ALA A 99 26.17 9.50 12.43
CA ALA A 99 26.29 8.65 11.26
C ALA A 99 24.96 7.90 11.03
N LEU A 100 24.20 8.29 10.01
CA LEU A 100 22.93 7.70 9.64
C LEU A 100 23.09 6.86 8.36
N SER A 101 22.57 5.64 8.36
CA SER A 101 22.37 4.91 7.11
C SER A 101 21.33 5.63 6.22
N PRO A 102 21.27 5.37 4.93
CA PRO A 102 20.26 5.96 4.04
C PRO A 102 18.82 5.73 4.55
N THR A 103 18.51 4.52 5.00
CA THR A 103 17.16 4.17 5.51
C THR A 103 16.85 4.78 6.88
N GLN A 104 17.82 4.92 7.75
CA GLN A 104 17.68 5.65 9.01
C GLN A 104 17.43 7.14 8.76
N ARG A 105 18.11 7.72 7.77
CA ARG A 105 17.86 9.11 7.36
C ARG A 105 16.46 9.28 6.79
N ASP A 106 16.01 8.38 5.90
CA ASP A 106 14.66 8.41 5.35
C ASP A 106 13.58 8.40 6.44
N ALA A 107 13.72 7.49 7.41
CA ALA A 107 12.79 7.39 8.53
C ALA A 107 12.76 8.66 9.37
N LEU A 108 13.92 9.25 9.64
CA LEU A 108 14.01 10.50 10.41
C LEU A 108 13.51 11.72 9.62
N VAL A 109 13.65 11.73 8.31
CA VAL A 109 13.06 12.76 7.43
C VAL A 109 11.54 12.62 7.41
N SER A 110 11.00 11.41 7.26
CA SER A 110 9.56 11.15 7.34
C SER A 110 8.99 11.57 8.70
N PHE A 111 9.68 11.24 9.79
CA PHE A 111 9.32 11.68 11.12
C PHE A 111 9.34 13.21 11.24
N CYS A 112 10.44 13.86 10.84
CA CYS A 112 10.58 15.31 10.88
C CYS A 112 9.54 16.04 10.02
N PHE A 113 9.21 15.50 8.85
CA PHE A 113 8.15 16.00 7.98
C PHE A 113 6.79 16.02 8.71
N ASN A 114 6.48 14.96 9.44
CA ASN A 114 5.20 14.83 10.16
C ASN A 114 5.11 15.68 11.42
N VAL A 115 6.18 15.74 12.24
CA VAL A 115 6.11 16.43 13.55
C VAL A 115 6.72 17.83 13.55
N GLY A 116 7.42 18.18 12.48
CA GLY A 116 8.13 19.45 12.32
C GLY A 116 9.55 19.46 12.91
N ALA A 117 10.37 20.38 12.39
CA ALA A 117 11.77 20.51 12.78
C ALA A 117 11.96 20.91 14.27
N ALA A 118 11.11 21.78 14.81
CA ALA A 118 11.17 22.22 16.20
C ALA A 118 10.91 21.06 17.19
N ALA A 119 9.96 20.19 16.85
CA ALA A 119 9.68 18.99 17.62
C ALA A 119 10.86 18.00 17.61
N LEU A 120 11.49 17.78 16.48
CA LEU A 120 12.72 16.98 16.39
C LEU A 120 13.84 17.63 17.21
N GLU A 121 14.03 18.96 17.14
CA GLU A 121 15.08 19.69 17.82
C GLU A 121 15.01 19.55 19.36
N SER A 122 13.81 19.60 19.92
CA SER A 122 13.58 19.48 21.37
C SER A 122 13.42 18.04 21.85
N SER A 123 13.43 17.04 20.94
CA SER A 123 13.10 15.65 21.25
C SER A 123 14.16 14.93 22.10
N THR A 124 13.70 13.96 22.88
CA THR A 124 14.59 12.98 23.53
C THR A 124 15.33 12.13 22.50
N LEU A 125 14.69 11.83 21.36
CA LEU A 125 15.30 11.12 20.24
C LEU A 125 16.61 11.81 19.80
N ARG A 126 16.56 13.12 19.50
CA ARG A 126 17.75 13.88 19.11
C ARG A 126 18.83 13.86 20.19
N ARG A 127 18.45 14.10 21.44
CA ARG A 127 19.40 14.13 22.58
C ARG A 127 20.14 12.80 22.74
N ARG A 128 19.44 11.67 22.61
CA ARG A 128 20.02 10.33 22.71
C ARG A 128 20.93 10.01 21.53
N LEU A 129 20.53 10.38 20.31
CA LEU A 129 21.38 10.23 19.11
C LEU A 129 22.68 11.03 19.22
N LEU A 130 22.62 12.26 19.70
CA LEU A 130 23.83 13.10 19.91
C LEU A 130 24.69 12.61 21.07
N ALA A 131 24.13 11.87 22.01
CA ALA A 131 24.89 11.20 23.09
C ALA A 131 25.61 9.94 22.59
N GLY A 132 25.47 9.56 21.31
CA GLY A 132 26.17 8.42 20.71
C GLY A 132 25.50 7.08 20.96
N GLU A 133 24.25 7.05 21.43
CA GLU A 133 23.52 5.80 21.56
C GLU A 133 23.28 5.16 20.15
N PRO A 134 23.20 3.81 20.07
CA PRO A 134 23.00 3.11 18.79
C PRO A 134 21.73 3.61 18.08
N VAL A 135 21.88 4.13 16.86
CA VAL A 135 20.83 4.82 16.10
C VAL A 135 19.57 3.98 15.99
N GLN A 136 19.68 2.71 15.62
CA GLN A 136 18.52 1.82 15.47
C GLN A 136 17.78 1.60 16.79
N THR A 137 18.49 1.49 17.89
CA THR A 137 17.91 1.34 19.24
C THR A 137 17.13 2.59 19.64
N VAL A 138 17.68 3.76 19.35
CA VAL A 138 17.03 5.05 19.65
C VAL A 138 15.78 5.22 18.78
N ILE A 139 15.88 4.98 17.47
CA ILE A 139 14.74 5.05 16.55
C ILE A 139 13.62 4.12 17.03
N ALA A 140 13.94 2.84 17.30
CA ALA A 140 12.96 1.84 17.73
C ALA A 140 12.27 2.16 19.06
N SER A 141 12.95 2.83 19.97
CA SER A 141 12.38 3.16 21.29
C SER A 141 11.70 4.54 21.37
N GLU A 142 12.13 5.50 20.56
CA GLU A 142 11.63 6.88 20.67
C GLU A 142 10.52 7.21 19.67
N LEU A 143 10.59 6.74 18.41
CA LEU A 143 9.54 7.03 17.44
C LEU A 143 8.15 6.58 17.90
N PRO A 144 7.94 5.36 18.44
CA PRO A 144 6.62 4.90 18.87
C PRO A 144 5.95 5.80 19.92
N ARG A 145 6.72 6.63 20.63
CA ARG A 145 6.17 7.58 21.63
C ARG A 145 5.43 8.75 20.98
N TRP A 146 5.65 9.01 19.69
CA TRP A 146 5.07 10.12 18.92
C TRP A 146 3.79 9.68 18.18
N CYS A 147 2.85 9.12 18.93
CA CYS A 147 1.59 8.61 18.40
C CYS A 147 0.35 9.25 19.04
N ARG A 148 0.50 10.37 19.78
CA ARG A 148 -0.61 11.01 20.50
C ARG A 148 -1.15 12.22 19.74
N GLY A 149 -2.50 12.31 19.66
CA GLY A 149 -3.24 13.52 19.32
C GLY A 149 -3.88 14.14 20.57
N PRO A 150 -4.71 15.19 20.42
CA PRO A 150 -5.35 15.89 21.52
C PRO A 150 -6.17 14.97 22.46
N ASN A 151 -6.80 13.95 21.90
CA ASN A 151 -7.69 13.03 22.60
C ASN A 151 -7.07 11.67 22.94
N GLY A 152 -5.75 11.54 22.85
CA GLY A 152 -5.03 10.30 23.16
C GLY A 152 -4.26 9.69 21.98
N PRO A 153 -3.84 8.43 22.08
CA PRO A 153 -3.10 7.75 21.01
C PRO A 153 -3.95 7.59 19.76
N LEU A 154 -3.36 7.89 18.58
CA LEU A 154 -3.96 7.74 17.26
C LEU A 154 -3.37 6.50 16.55
N GLU A 155 -4.21 5.57 16.15
CA GLU A 155 -3.80 4.32 15.51
C GLU A 155 -3.03 4.57 14.19
N GLY A 156 -3.42 5.58 13.42
CA GLY A 156 -2.68 6.00 12.22
C GLY A 156 -1.24 6.39 12.52
N LEU A 157 -1.03 7.18 13.59
CA LEU A 157 0.32 7.58 14.01
C LEU A 157 1.12 6.40 14.57
N LYS A 158 0.51 5.47 15.30
CA LYS A 158 1.19 4.25 15.76
C LYS A 158 1.72 3.43 14.58
N ARG A 159 0.88 3.22 13.56
CA ARG A 159 1.26 2.50 12.35
C ARG A 159 2.35 3.22 11.57
N ARG A 160 2.25 4.54 11.43
CA ARG A 160 3.29 5.36 10.79
C ARG A 160 4.64 5.20 11.49
N ARG A 161 4.66 5.36 12.80
CA ARG A 161 5.89 5.17 13.62
C ARG A 161 6.47 3.76 13.48
N ALA A 162 5.62 2.74 13.46
CA ALA A 162 6.06 1.35 13.24
C ALA A 162 6.69 1.16 11.85
N ALA A 163 6.11 1.73 10.80
CA ALA A 163 6.66 1.66 9.45
C ALA A 163 8.01 2.40 9.34
N GLU A 164 8.15 3.56 9.97
CA GLU A 164 9.41 4.32 10.03
C GLU A 164 10.50 3.54 10.77
N VAL A 165 10.18 2.90 11.90
CA VAL A 165 11.11 2.02 12.64
C VAL A 165 11.54 0.82 11.79
N GLN A 166 10.59 0.17 11.13
CA GLN A 166 10.88 -0.95 10.23
C GLN A 166 11.79 -0.53 9.09
N HIS A 167 11.48 0.58 8.42
CA HIS A 167 12.28 1.12 7.33
C HIS A 167 13.71 1.45 7.77
N ALA A 168 13.88 2.08 8.92
CA ALA A 168 15.20 2.36 9.48
C ALA A 168 16.05 1.11 9.71
N GLY A 169 15.42 -0.01 10.07
CA GLY A 169 16.08 -1.28 10.34
C GLY A 169 16.58 -2.01 9.08
N THR A 170 16.08 -1.68 7.89
CA THR A 170 16.49 -2.34 6.65
C THR A 170 17.92 -1.99 6.20
N GLY A 171 18.55 -0.98 6.80
CA GLY A 171 19.90 -0.49 6.46
C GLY A 171 21.04 -0.96 7.37
N SER A 172 20.82 -1.81 8.36
CA SER A 172 21.90 -2.36 9.18
C SER A 172 22.67 -3.45 8.43
N PRO A 173 24.03 -3.47 8.49
CA PRO A 173 24.80 -4.57 7.91
C PRO A 173 24.54 -5.83 8.75
N THR A 174 23.63 -6.68 8.30
CA THR A 174 23.59 -8.07 8.69
C THR A 174 24.74 -8.78 7.97
N PRO A 175 25.49 -9.73 8.60
CA PRO A 175 26.51 -10.48 7.88
C PRO A 175 25.85 -11.16 6.67
N GLU A 176 26.52 -11.00 5.50
CA GLU A 176 26.05 -11.52 4.22
C GLU A 176 25.51 -12.95 4.35
N PRO A 177 24.25 -13.19 4.02
CA PRO A 177 23.89 -14.49 3.51
C PRO A 177 24.42 -14.54 2.07
N SER A 178 25.12 -15.61 1.73
CA SER A 178 25.57 -16.03 0.41
C SER A 178 24.58 -15.59 -0.69
N PRO A 179 25.03 -15.22 -1.91
CA PRO A 179 24.24 -14.48 -2.90
C PRO A 179 22.97 -15.23 -3.27
N ALA A 180 21.90 -14.93 -2.57
CA ALA A 180 20.56 -15.22 -3.04
C ALA A 180 20.31 -14.31 -4.24
N LYS A 181 20.06 -14.94 -5.39
CA LYS A 181 19.80 -14.35 -6.70
C LYS A 181 19.07 -13.00 -6.55
N ALA A 182 19.71 -11.93 -7.09
CA ALA A 182 19.03 -10.65 -7.32
C ALA A 182 17.70 -10.95 -8.02
N HIS A 183 16.60 -10.74 -7.32
CA HIS A 183 15.30 -10.78 -7.95
C HIS A 183 15.26 -9.51 -8.80
N ALA A 184 15.37 -9.67 -10.10
CA ALA A 184 14.95 -8.66 -11.06
C ALA A 184 13.56 -8.16 -10.61
N ALA A 185 13.32 -6.83 -10.72
CA ALA A 185 11.98 -6.29 -10.45
C ALA A 185 10.96 -7.24 -11.09
N PRO A 186 9.95 -7.71 -10.34
CA PRO A 186 9.04 -8.70 -10.90
C PRO A 186 8.46 -8.14 -12.19
N GLY A 187 8.62 -8.86 -13.31
CA GLY A 187 7.93 -8.57 -14.55
C GLY A 187 6.42 -8.65 -14.32
N LEU A 188 5.64 -8.36 -15.35
CA LEU A 188 4.20 -8.57 -15.30
C LEU A 188 3.91 -9.98 -14.76
N ILE A 189 3.12 -10.06 -13.69
CA ILE A 189 2.57 -11.31 -13.17
C ILE A 189 1.13 -11.40 -13.64
N GLU A 190 0.77 -12.51 -14.29
CA GLU A 190 -0.61 -12.79 -14.68
C GLU A 190 -0.86 -14.29 -14.53
N LEU A 191 -1.80 -14.64 -13.66
CA LEU A 191 -2.22 -16.02 -13.44
C LEU A 191 -3.42 -16.33 -14.36
N ALA A 192 -3.38 -17.44 -15.08
CA ALA A 192 -4.44 -17.88 -15.99
C ALA A 192 -5.65 -18.44 -15.21
N VAL A 193 -6.25 -17.62 -14.34
CA VAL A 193 -7.39 -17.99 -13.50
C VAL A 193 -8.68 -18.00 -14.35
N PRO A 194 -9.56 -19.01 -14.21
CA PRO A 194 -10.88 -18.98 -14.86
C PRO A 194 -11.74 -17.86 -14.25
N TYR A 195 -12.56 -17.23 -15.11
CA TYR A 195 -13.48 -16.17 -14.69
C TYR A 195 -14.90 -16.70 -14.50
N PHE A 196 -15.52 -16.36 -13.39
CA PHE A 196 -16.94 -16.63 -13.11
C PHE A 196 -17.65 -15.30 -12.79
N ALA A 197 -18.84 -15.10 -13.39
CA ALA A 197 -19.66 -13.92 -13.15
C ALA A 197 -20.77 -14.27 -12.14
N GLN A 198 -20.93 -13.51 -11.07
CA GLN A 198 -22.05 -13.71 -10.15
C GLN A 198 -23.41 -13.46 -10.81
N ASN A 199 -23.43 -12.64 -11.88
CA ASN A 199 -24.65 -12.19 -12.56
C ASN A 199 -25.28 -13.22 -13.51
N ASP A 200 -24.60 -14.34 -13.77
CA ASP A 200 -25.14 -15.46 -14.55
C ASP A 200 -25.53 -16.66 -13.66
N SER A 201 -25.48 -16.49 -12.34
CA SER A 201 -25.91 -17.52 -11.39
C SER A 201 -27.36 -17.96 -11.66
N THR A 202 -27.58 -19.27 -11.63
CA THR A 202 -28.92 -19.85 -11.72
C THR A 202 -29.71 -19.82 -10.43
N THR A 203 -29.09 -19.30 -9.35
CA THR A 203 -29.69 -19.19 -8.01
C THR A 203 -30.21 -17.78 -7.75
N SER A 204 -31.15 -17.64 -6.82
CA SER A 204 -31.61 -16.32 -6.36
C SER A 204 -30.55 -15.52 -5.58
N GLN A 205 -29.42 -16.16 -5.25
CA GLN A 205 -28.33 -15.51 -4.50
C GLN A 205 -27.29 -14.78 -5.37
N GLY A 206 -27.43 -14.84 -6.71
CA GLY A 206 -26.49 -14.18 -7.64
C GLY A 206 -26.03 -12.77 -7.19
N PRO A 207 -26.95 -11.83 -6.84
CA PRO A 207 -26.55 -10.49 -6.38
C PRO A 207 -25.67 -10.44 -5.11
N ARG A 208 -25.58 -11.55 -4.35
CA ARG A 208 -24.81 -11.67 -3.11
C ARG A 208 -23.59 -12.59 -3.22
N MET A 209 -23.29 -13.09 -4.41
CA MET A 209 -22.31 -14.14 -4.63
C MET A 209 -20.88 -13.62 -4.85
N CYS A 210 -20.62 -12.32 -4.80
CA CYS A 210 -19.30 -11.80 -5.11
C CYS A 210 -18.17 -12.54 -4.38
N PHE A 211 -18.31 -12.81 -3.11
CA PHE A 211 -17.32 -13.54 -2.32
C PHE A 211 -17.22 -15.02 -2.75
N SER A 212 -18.36 -15.67 -2.95
CA SER A 212 -18.40 -17.08 -3.38
C SER A 212 -17.82 -17.27 -4.77
N SER A 213 -18.20 -16.44 -5.76
CA SER A 213 -17.64 -16.50 -7.12
C SER A 213 -16.14 -16.22 -7.12
N THR A 214 -15.68 -15.26 -6.30
CA THR A 214 -14.25 -14.95 -6.11
C THR A 214 -13.48 -16.16 -5.55
N CYS A 215 -13.98 -16.80 -4.49
CA CYS A 215 -13.34 -17.98 -3.91
C CYS A 215 -13.43 -19.20 -4.84
N ALA A 216 -14.51 -19.35 -5.59
CA ALA A 216 -14.67 -20.41 -6.57
C ALA A 216 -13.61 -20.33 -7.69
N MET A 217 -13.37 -19.13 -8.24
CA MET A 217 -12.31 -18.89 -9.24
C MET A 217 -10.94 -19.30 -8.68
N ALA A 218 -10.62 -18.86 -7.46
CA ALA A 218 -9.36 -19.23 -6.80
C ALA A 218 -9.25 -20.75 -6.57
N ALA A 219 -10.32 -21.38 -6.09
CA ALA A 219 -10.35 -22.83 -5.81
C ALA A 219 -10.15 -23.66 -7.04
N VAL A 220 -10.84 -23.36 -8.14
CA VAL A 220 -10.70 -24.09 -9.41
C VAL A 220 -9.30 -23.93 -10.00
N PHE A 221 -8.69 -22.76 -9.86
CA PHE A 221 -7.32 -22.53 -10.31
C PHE A 221 -6.30 -23.31 -9.47
N LEU A 222 -6.40 -23.23 -8.16
CA LEU A 222 -5.46 -23.88 -7.24
C LEU A 222 -5.62 -25.41 -7.25
N ARG A 223 -6.83 -25.89 -7.50
CA ARG A 223 -7.16 -27.32 -7.47
C ARG A 223 -8.14 -27.66 -8.58
N PRO A 224 -7.64 -27.84 -9.82
CA PRO A 224 -8.49 -28.21 -10.95
C PRO A 224 -9.31 -29.47 -10.66
N GLY A 225 -10.59 -29.46 -11.05
CA GLY A 225 -11.50 -30.56 -10.81
C GLY A 225 -12.10 -30.67 -9.41
N CYS A 226 -11.72 -29.79 -8.46
CA CYS A 226 -12.20 -29.85 -7.07
C CYS A 226 -13.73 -29.69 -6.92
N MET A 227 -14.40 -29.10 -7.91
CA MET A 227 -15.86 -28.96 -7.92
C MET A 227 -16.58 -30.24 -8.42
N GLY A 228 -15.86 -31.27 -8.84
CA GLY A 228 -16.41 -32.52 -9.40
C GLY A 228 -16.98 -32.37 -10.80
N SER A 229 -17.63 -33.42 -11.32
CA SER A 229 -18.13 -33.53 -12.70
C SER A 229 -19.63 -33.24 -12.89
N GLY A 230 -20.33 -32.67 -11.90
CA GLY A 230 -21.75 -32.33 -12.00
C GLY A 230 -22.02 -31.21 -13.01
N GLY A 231 -23.27 -31.10 -13.51
CA GLY A 231 -23.72 -29.99 -14.34
C GLY A 231 -23.87 -28.66 -13.56
N GLY A 232 -24.11 -27.57 -14.26
CA GLY A 232 -24.29 -26.21 -13.73
C GLY A 232 -23.00 -25.43 -13.57
N GLN A 233 -23.12 -24.18 -13.14
CA GLN A 233 -21.99 -23.27 -12.97
C GLN A 233 -21.13 -23.66 -11.77
N LEU A 234 -19.82 -23.48 -11.89
CA LEU A 234 -18.87 -23.93 -10.86
C LEU A 234 -18.97 -23.08 -9.58
N ASP A 235 -19.28 -21.80 -9.70
CA ASP A 235 -19.48 -20.91 -8.55
C ASP A 235 -20.83 -21.13 -7.86
N ASP A 236 -21.92 -21.52 -8.58
CA ASP A 236 -23.15 -21.99 -7.96
C ASP A 236 -22.93 -23.25 -7.12
N ARG A 237 -22.08 -24.16 -7.61
CA ARG A 237 -21.70 -25.38 -6.89
C ARG A 237 -20.84 -25.08 -5.67
N TYR A 238 -19.96 -24.10 -5.79
CA TYR A 238 -19.19 -23.60 -4.65
C TYR A 238 -20.11 -22.95 -3.62
N LEU A 239 -21.08 -22.12 -4.05
CA LEU A 239 -22.09 -21.51 -3.17
C LEU A 239 -22.86 -22.56 -2.36
N GLN A 240 -23.29 -23.66 -3.00
CA GLN A 240 -23.95 -24.77 -2.28
C GLN A 240 -23.06 -25.33 -1.16
N ARG A 241 -21.75 -25.32 -1.34
CA ARG A 241 -20.80 -25.73 -0.32
C ARG A 241 -20.71 -24.71 0.81
N VAL A 242 -20.62 -23.42 0.48
CA VAL A 242 -20.60 -22.32 1.45
C VAL A 242 -21.86 -22.34 2.33
N ASN A 243 -23.03 -22.55 1.73
CA ASN A 243 -24.32 -22.58 2.44
C ASN A 243 -24.45 -23.74 3.48
N ARG A 244 -23.54 -24.70 3.50
CA ARG A 244 -23.44 -25.72 4.56
C ARG A 244 -22.76 -25.19 5.81
N HIS A 245 -21.99 -24.13 5.68
CA HIS A 245 -21.16 -23.56 6.74
C HIS A 245 -21.68 -22.20 7.26
N GLY A 246 -22.54 -21.51 6.49
CA GLY A 246 -23.09 -20.20 6.87
C GLY A 246 -23.54 -19.38 5.69
N ASP A 247 -23.69 -18.07 5.91
CA ASP A 247 -24.09 -17.13 4.88
C ASP A 247 -22.97 -16.87 3.86
N SER A 248 -23.33 -16.66 2.60
CA SER A 248 -22.36 -16.43 1.50
C SER A 248 -21.50 -15.16 1.66
N THR A 249 -21.89 -14.25 2.55
CA THR A 249 -21.17 -13.02 2.86
C THR A 249 -20.23 -13.17 4.07
N GLU A 250 -20.28 -14.29 4.77
CA GLU A 250 -19.45 -14.54 5.95
C GLU A 250 -18.09 -15.15 5.57
N ALA A 251 -17.02 -14.50 6.01
CA ALA A 251 -15.66 -14.99 5.73
C ALA A 251 -15.39 -16.38 6.35
N ALA A 252 -15.96 -16.67 7.52
CA ALA A 252 -15.83 -17.97 8.17
C ALA A 252 -16.41 -19.11 7.31
N ALA A 253 -17.59 -18.88 6.69
CA ALA A 253 -18.22 -19.84 5.81
C ALA A 253 -17.40 -20.08 4.54
N GLN A 254 -16.80 -19.02 3.97
CA GLN A 254 -15.90 -19.13 2.82
C GLN A 254 -14.62 -19.90 3.15
N VAL A 255 -14.01 -19.61 4.29
CA VAL A 255 -12.80 -20.32 4.76
C VAL A 255 -13.11 -21.81 5.00
N ALA A 256 -14.25 -22.16 5.61
CA ALA A 256 -14.68 -23.53 5.81
C ALA A 256 -14.94 -24.26 4.48
N ALA A 257 -15.61 -23.59 3.53
CA ALA A 257 -15.85 -24.15 2.20
C ALA A 257 -14.56 -24.41 1.40
N LEU A 258 -13.55 -23.53 1.54
CA LEU A 258 -12.21 -23.76 0.98
C LEU A 258 -11.50 -24.92 1.65
N ALA A 259 -11.63 -25.06 2.97
CA ALA A 259 -11.07 -26.18 3.72
C ALA A 259 -11.66 -27.54 3.29
N ASP A 260 -12.97 -27.62 3.00
CA ASP A 260 -13.60 -28.81 2.40
C ASP A 260 -12.93 -29.20 1.05
N LEU A 261 -12.39 -28.20 0.34
CA LEU A 261 -11.65 -28.41 -0.91
C LEU A 261 -10.15 -28.61 -0.65
N GLN A 262 -9.72 -28.78 0.61
CA GLN A 262 -8.32 -28.92 1.02
C GLN A 262 -7.45 -27.72 0.65
N ILE A 263 -8.04 -26.52 0.60
CA ILE A 263 -7.35 -25.27 0.39
C ILE A 263 -7.30 -24.54 1.73
N LYS A 264 -6.10 -24.35 2.27
CA LYS A 264 -5.91 -23.56 3.50
C LYS A 264 -6.19 -22.10 3.19
N ALA A 265 -7.06 -21.47 3.98
CA ALA A 265 -7.39 -20.07 3.84
C ALA A 265 -7.48 -19.40 5.22
N ARG A 266 -7.11 -18.13 5.29
CA ARG A 266 -7.25 -17.31 6.50
C ARG A 266 -7.65 -15.90 6.12
N LEU A 267 -8.68 -15.35 6.79
CA LEU A 267 -9.03 -13.94 6.67
C LEU A 267 -7.94 -13.10 7.33
N ARG A 268 -7.47 -12.08 6.61
CA ARG A 268 -6.54 -11.07 7.07
C ARG A 268 -7.16 -9.69 6.85
N THR A 269 -6.84 -8.75 7.75
CA THR A 269 -7.28 -7.34 7.70
C THR A 269 -6.09 -6.38 7.74
N ASP A 270 -4.90 -6.89 7.48
CA ASP A 270 -3.62 -6.18 7.51
C ASP A 270 -2.93 -6.18 6.13
N GLY A 271 -3.73 -6.23 5.05
CA GLY A 271 -3.24 -6.39 3.68
C GLY A 271 -2.48 -5.17 3.16
N THR A 272 -1.37 -5.44 2.46
CA THR A 272 -0.61 -4.47 1.66
C THR A 272 -0.45 -4.98 0.23
N ILE A 273 -0.15 -4.09 -0.72
CA ILE A 273 0.08 -4.47 -2.12
C ILE A 273 1.24 -5.48 -2.22
N GLU A 274 2.29 -5.30 -1.42
CA GLU A 274 3.45 -6.19 -1.40
C GLU A 274 3.07 -7.61 -0.97
N GLN A 275 2.16 -7.76 -0.02
CA GLN A 275 1.64 -9.08 0.40
C GLN A 275 0.81 -9.73 -0.71
N LEU A 276 -0.02 -8.97 -1.45
CA LEU A 276 -0.74 -9.50 -2.60
C LEU A 276 0.24 -9.96 -3.69
N VAL A 277 1.26 -9.14 -4.01
CA VAL A 277 2.30 -9.48 -4.99
C VAL A 277 3.07 -10.73 -4.55
N ALA A 278 3.40 -10.86 -3.26
CA ALA A 278 4.08 -12.06 -2.73
C ALA A 278 3.23 -13.33 -2.89
N GLN A 279 1.91 -13.26 -2.76
CA GLN A 279 1.01 -14.39 -3.05
C GLN A 279 1.00 -14.72 -4.54
N LEU A 280 0.88 -13.71 -5.40
CA LEU A 280 0.90 -13.90 -6.87
C LEU A 280 2.20 -14.53 -7.35
N GLN A 281 3.35 -14.13 -6.80
CA GLN A 281 4.66 -14.72 -7.09
C GLN A 281 4.75 -16.21 -6.72
N GLN A 282 3.93 -16.64 -5.77
CA GLN A 282 3.80 -18.03 -5.36
C GLN A 282 2.73 -18.79 -6.19
N GLY A 283 2.20 -18.17 -7.24
CA GLY A 283 1.14 -18.77 -8.06
C GLY A 283 -0.23 -18.81 -7.37
N ARG A 284 -0.48 -17.94 -6.39
CA ARG A 284 -1.72 -17.92 -5.62
C ARG A 284 -2.51 -16.65 -5.93
N PRO A 285 -3.69 -16.76 -6.57
CA PRO A 285 -4.59 -15.63 -6.73
C PRO A 285 -5.17 -15.22 -5.38
N VAL A 286 -5.50 -13.93 -5.20
CA VAL A 286 -5.83 -13.41 -3.87
C VAL A 286 -7.24 -12.84 -3.83
N PRO A 287 -8.17 -13.47 -3.10
CA PRO A 287 -9.47 -12.86 -2.80
C PRO A 287 -9.31 -11.62 -1.92
N VAL A 288 -9.89 -10.50 -2.34
CA VAL A 288 -9.81 -9.20 -1.65
C VAL A 288 -11.19 -8.58 -1.47
N GLY A 289 -11.45 -8.04 -0.28
CA GLY A 289 -12.70 -7.35 0.07
C GLY A 289 -12.51 -5.85 0.10
N TRP A 290 -13.34 -5.07 -0.61
CA TRP A 290 -13.19 -3.62 -0.75
C TRP A 290 -14.53 -2.88 -0.88
N LEU A 291 -14.52 -1.55 -0.68
CA LEU A 291 -15.73 -0.71 -0.73
C LEU A 291 -15.95 -0.19 -2.16
N HIS A 292 -17.02 -0.67 -2.81
CA HIS A 292 -17.28 -0.40 -4.22
C HIS A 292 -18.14 0.83 -4.49
N LYS A 293 -18.77 1.45 -3.48
CA LYS A 293 -19.66 2.63 -3.63
C LYS A 293 -18.96 3.92 -3.19
N GLY A 294 -19.55 5.04 -3.60
CA GLY A 294 -19.03 6.37 -3.28
C GLY A 294 -17.76 6.75 -4.03
N PRO A 295 -17.38 8.03 -4.00
CA PRO A 295 -16.16 8.49 -4.68
C PRO A 295 -14.90 7.90 -4.05
N VAL A 296 -13.79 7.87 -4.80
CA VAL A 296 -12.50 7.33 -4.34
C VAL A 296 -11.99 8.01 -3.06
N THR A 297 -12.35 9.28 -2.85
CA THR A 297 -11.99 10.06 -1.65
C THR A 297 -12.83 9.73 -0.42
N ALA A 298 -13.99 9.09 -0.60
CA ALA A 298 -14.87 8.66 0.48
C ALA A 298 -15.56 7.32 0.13
N PRO A 299 -14.81 6.22 0.00
CA PRO A 299 -15.35 4.92 -0.33
C PRO A 299 -16.34 4.45 0.74
N ARG A 300 -17.41 3.79 0.30
CA ARG A 300 -18.47 3.28 1.18
C ARG A 300 -19.14 2.05 0.59
N GLY A 301 -20.09 1.47 1.33
CA GLY A 301 -20.90 0.32 0.93
C GLY A 301 -20.65 -0.89 1.82
N GLY A 302 -21.43 -1.95 1.59
CA GLY A 302 -21.40 -3.18 2.39
C GLY A 302 -20.25 -4.14 2.09
N GLY A 303 -19.22 -3.70 1.36
CA GLY A 303 -18.13 -4.55 0.89
C GLY A 303 -18.47 -5.27 -0.43
N HIS A 304 -17.43 -5.54 -1.20
CA HIS A 304 -17.47 -6.35 -2.43
C HIS A 304 -16.19 -7.16 -2.50
N TRP A 305 -16.25 -8.34 -3.08
CA TRP A 305 -15.11 -9.23 -3.20
C TRP A 305 -14.74 -9.45 -4.67
N SER A 306 -13.45 -9.35 -4.96
CA SER A 306 -12.86 -9.58 -6.28
C SER A 306 -11.58 -10.38 -6.13
N LEU A 307 -11.11 -11.00 -7.20
CA LEU A 307 -9.92 -11.83 -7.21
C LEU A 307 -8.75 -11.11 -7.88
N VAL A 308 -7.68 -10.86 -7.14
CA VAL A 308 -6.42 -10.40 -7.74
C VAL A 308 -5.75 -11.59 -8.41
N ILE A 309 -5.51 -11.46 -9.71
CA ILE A 309 -4.89 -12.50 -10.56
C ILE A 309 -3.55 -12.07 -11.12
N GLY A 310 -3.16 -10.81 -10.96
CA GLY A 310 -1.89 -10.33 -11.48
C GLY A 310 -1.51 -8.94 -10.99
N TRP A 311 -0.28 -8.56 -11.32
CA TRP A 311 0.33 -7.29 -10.98
C TRP A 311 1.22 -6.80 -12.11
N ASP A 312 1.01 -5.57 -12.53
CA ASP A 312 1.88 -4.86 -13.47
C ASP A 312 2.67 -3.78 -12.71
N PRO A 313 3.94 -4.00 -12.41
CA PRO A 313 4.76 -3.05 -11.66
C PRO A 313 5.05 -1.78 -12.47
N SER A 314 5.03 -1.84 -13.80
CA SER A 314 5.35 -0.71 -14.67
C SER A 314 4.27 0.36 -14.63
N SER A 315 2.99 -0.05 -14.56
CA SER A 315 1.82 0.83 -14.50
C SER A 315 1.22 0.91 -13.08
N ARG A 316 1.73 0.16 -12.10
CA ARG A 316 1.17 -0.02 -10.76
C ARG A 316 -0.31 -0.37 -10.80
N GLN A 317 -0.64 -1.39 -11.58
CA GLN A 317 -2.01 -1.88 -11.75
C GLN A 317 -2.12 -3.35 -11.33
N LEU A 318 -3.17 -3.64 -10.59
CA LEU A 318 -3.62 -5.00 -10.32
C LEU A 318 -4.46 -5.50 -11.49
N LEU A 319 -4.26 -6.75 -11.89
CA LEU A 319 -5.21 -7.46 -12.75
C LEU A 319 -6.22 -8.15 -11.83
N MET A 320 -7.50 -7.89 -12.07
CA MET A 320 -8.59 -8.33 -11.21
C MET A 320 -9.63 -9.09 -12.01
N HIS A 321 -10.14 -10.17 -11.45
CA HIS A 321 -11.42 -10.74 -11.83
C HIS A 321 -12.48 -10.21 -10.87
N ASP A 322 -13.35 -9.34 -11.36
CA ASP A 322 -14.49 -8.84 -10.60
C ASP A 322 -15.77 -9.59 -11.04
N PRO A 323 -16.37 -10.40 -10.16
CA PRO A 323 -17.51 -11.22 -10.53
C PRO A 323 -18.78 -10.41 -10.87
N ASN A 324 -18.86 -9.15 -10.44
CA ASN A 324 -20.01 -8.29 -10.72
C ASN A 324 -19.85 -7.43 -11.99
N GLY A 325 -18.62 -7.22 -12.48
CA GLY A 325 -18.38 -6.45 -13.70
C GLY A 325 -17.21 -5.49 -13.61
N GLU A 326 -17.23 -4.46 -14.47
CA GLU A 326 -16.23 -3.39 -14.51
C GLU A 326 -16.61 -2.28 -13.52
N ALA A 327 -15.81 -2.10 -12.47
CA ALA A 327 -16.08 -1.07 -11.48
C ALA A 327 -15.64 0.33 -11.94
N ASP A 328 -16.43 1.34 -11.57
CA ASP A 328 -15.99 2.73 -11.58
C ASP A 328 -15.22 3.05 -10.29
N LEU A 329 -13.90 2.98 -10.39
CA LEU A 329 -13.03 3.20 -9.23
C LEU A 329 -12.97 4.67 -8.78
N VAL A 330 -13.37 5.62 -9.60
CA VAL A 330 -13.34 7.06 -9.29
C VAL A 330 -14.67 7.51 -8.68
N GLY A 331 -15.77 7.31 -9.41
CA GLY A 331 -17.12 7.70 -8.96
C GLY A 331 -17.77 6.71 -8.00
N GLY A 332 -17.35 5.46 -8.07
CA GLY A 332 -17.95 4.35 -7.32
C GLY A 332 -19.13 3.69 -8.05
N GLY A 333 -19.39 2.44 -7.69
CA GLY A 333 -20.34 1.58 -8.39
C GLY A 333 -19.70 0.87 -9.57
N TYR A 334 -20.48 0.62 -10.60
CA TYR A 334 -20.05 -0.15 -11.77
C TYR A 334 -20.32 0.61 -13.06
N ALA A 335 -19.31 0.67 -13.91
CA ALA A 335 -19.44 1.18 -15.27
C ALA A 335 -20.21 0.18 -16.17
N ARG A 336 -20.00 -1.12 -15.97
CA ARG A 336 -20.70 -2.21 -16.65
C ARG A 336 -20.84 -3.44 -15.77
N THR A 337 -22.00 -4.10 -15.86
CA THR A 337 -22.30 -5.35 -15.11
C THR A 337 -22.70 -6.49 -16.06
N THR A 338 -22.46 -6.34 -17.36
CA THR A 338 -22.69 -7.42 -18.33
C THR A 338 -21.77 -8.60 -18.06
N ILE A 339 -22.24 -9.82 -18.27
CA ILE A 339 -21.46 -11.04 -18.10
C ILE A 339 -20.15 -10.93 -18.88
N GLY A 340 -19.03 -11.17 -18.21
CA GLY A 340 -17.69 -11.06 -18.77
C GLY A 340 -17.03 -9.69 -18.65
N SER A 341 -17.77 -8.61 -18.34
CA SER A 341 -17.18 -7.26 -18.25
C SER A 341 -16.18 -7.09 -17.09
N GLY A 342 -16.22 -7.96 -16.08
CA GLY A 342 -15.26 -7.94 -14.97
C GLY A 342 -14.03 -8.83 -15.15
N LYS A 343 -13.88 -9.49 -16.32
CA LYS A 343 -12.74 -10.37 -16.59
C LYS A 343 -11.46 -9.55 -16.82
N ALA A 344 -10.38 -9.86 -16.09
CA ALA A 344 -9.04 -9.29 -16.25
C ALA A 344 -9.01 -7.74 -16.27
N GLN A 345 -9.80 -7.13 -15.41
CA GLN A 345 -9.85 -5.66 -15.28
C GLN A 345 -8.55 -5.13 -14.70
N ARG A 346 -8.09 -3.98 -15.21
CA ARG A 346 -6.89 -3.31 -14.71
C ARG A 346 -7.28 -2.23 -13.71
N TYR A 347 -7.02 -2.47 -12.44
CA TYR A 347 -7.33 -1.57 -11.35
C TYR A 347 -6.06 -0.90 -10.85
N SER A 348 -5.95 0.42 -11.03
CA SER A 348 -4.80 1.17 -10.55
C SER A 348 -4.75 1.15 -9.02
N GLU A 349 -3.57 0.92 -8.45
CA GLU A 349 -3.35 1.03 -7.01
C GLU A 349 -3.85 2.36 -6.45
N ARG A 350 -3.66 3.45 -7.21
CA ARG A 350 -4.11 4.79 -6.84
C ARG A 350 -5.61 4.88 -6.57
N ASN A 351 -6.45 4.26 -7.42
CA ASN A 351 -7.90 4.41 -7.33
C ASN A 351 -8.57 3.26 -6.57
N TRP A 352 -7.96 2.07 -6.59
CA TRP A 352 -8.47 0.91 -5.88
C TRP A 352 -7.94 0.81 -4.44
N GLY A 353 -6.68 1.18 -4.21
CA GLY A 353 -6.05 1.10 -2.88
C GLY A 353 -6.84 1.80 -1.77
N PRO A 354 -7.32 3.04 -1.94
CA PRO A 354 -8.16 3.73 -0.94
C PRO A 354 -9.48 3.01 -0.65
N ARG A 355 -10.01 2.24 -1.62
CA ARG A 355 -11.24 1.46 -1.47
C ARG A 355 -11.03 0.15 -0.73
N TRP A 356 -9.82 -0.35 -0.73
CA TRP A 356 -9.39 -1.59 -0.08
C TRP A 356 -8.80 -1.35 1.31
N MET A 357 -7.91 -0.37 1.42
CA MET A 357 -7.24 0.01 2.65
C MET A 357 -7.92 1.22 3.29
N VAL A 358 -9.22 1.10 3.61
CA VAL A 358 -10.06 2.22 4.06
C VAL A 358 -9.68 2.78 5.43
N GLU A 359 -9.02 1.99 6.27
CA GLU A 359 -8.50 2.42 7.56
C GLU A 359 -7.04 2.88 7.49
N GLY A 360 -6.52 3.09 6.27
CA GLY A 360 -5.16 3.50 5.97
C GLY A 360 -4.28 2.35 5.46
N PRO A 361 -3.04 2.64 5.08
CA PRO A 361 -2.11 1.66 4.55
C PRO A 361 -1.95 0.43 5.45
N GLY A 362 -1.96 -0.75 4.87
CA GLY A 362 -1.87 -2.01 5.61
C GLY A 362 -3.16 -2.39 6.35
N SER A 363 -4.33 -1.93 5.89
CA SER A 363 -5.63 -2.33 6.45
C SER A 363 -6.50 -3.12 5.46
N GLY A 364 -5.91 -3.62 4.38
CA GLY A 364 -6.67 -4.32 3.34
C GLY A 364 -7.26 -5.64 3.82
N TRP A 365 -8.50 -5.92 3.42
CA TRP A 365 -9.18 -7.19 3.71
C TRP A 365 -8.90 -8.19 2.61
N TRP A 366 -8.40 -9.37 2.98
CA TRP A 366 -8.06 -10.41 2.02
C TRP A 366 -8.08 -11.81 2.63
N LEU A 367 -8.18 -12.82 1.78
CA LEU A 367 -7.92 -14.20 2.18
C LEU A 367 -6.50 -14.59 1.76
N GLU A 368 -5.67 -14.88 2.75
CA GLU A 368 -4.38 -15.53 2.55
C GLU A 368 -4.63 -17.01 2.22
N LEU A 369 -4.26 -17.41 1.00
CA LEU A 369 -4.37 -18.79 0.57
C LEU A 369 -3.04 -19.51 0.78
N GLY A 370 -3.08 -20.61 1.53
CA GLY A 370 -1.91 -21.42 1.84
C GLY A 370 -1.54 -22.41 0.73
N ALA A 371 -0.27 -22.91 0.76
CA ALA A 371 0.10 -24.05 -0.02
C ALA A 371 -0.70 -25.29 0.42
N GLN A 372 -0.99 -26.16 -0.54
CA GLN A 372 -1.46 -27.51 -0.22
C GLN A 372 -0.38 -28.21 0.63
N SER A 373 -0.78 -28.88 1.66
CA SER A 373 0.08 -29.78 2.46
C SER A 373 0.27 -31.10 1.72
#